data_710040c24b134844e1a622a2119a9bf3
#
_entry.id   710040c24b134844e1a622a2119a9bf3
#
_cell.length_a   1.000
_cell.length_b   1.000
_cell.length_c   1.000
_cell.angle_alpha   90.00
_cell.angle_beta   90.00
_cell.angle_gamma   90.00
#
_symmetry.space_group_name_H-M   'P 1'
#
loop_
_entity.id
_entity.type
_entity.pdbx_description
1 polymer ?
#
loop_
_entity_poly.entity_id
_entity_poly.type
_entity_poly.pdbx_seq_one_letter_code
_entity_poly.pdbx_strand_id
1 'polypeptide(L)'
;MRLDARAALQCHEFLHKSFAPGCFDLSERAPESEMMRELKRQGDIHEARTIENLMTKNLDILVINKDQGEIEKELTTAEALINSTAQIIIGAWISSVCEEKIAELTGRETASDPDRVSRPDLLIRVGEGADGKPRWAPVDIKSHDPINENKSSKLYLATWDSLLPTEGVETIARLDLDDAAQLAHYYEHLRTLGLATDEGFVGVIGRDIETIAWAKLSETALGLGGKAGDAGVDYLFKFDVAKKIVAAAQARQKDPSLPPAAYSALESDAKFGCGACTF
;
A
#
# COMPACT_ATOMS: atom_id res chain seq x y z
N MET A 1 7.79 -12.35 9.69
CA MET A 1 7.85 -12.18 8.22
C MET A 1 7.28 -10.80 7.93
N ARG A 2 7.83 -10.02 6.97
CA ARG A 2 7.29 -8.69 6.66
C ARG A 2 6.95 -8.66 5.17
N LEU A 3 5.67 -8.49 4.85
CA LEU A 3 5.13 -8.42 3.51
C LEU A 3 4.56 -7.02 3.26
N ASP A 4 5.08 -6.36 2.24
CA ASP A 4 4.57 -5.08 1.74
C ASP A 4 3.44 -5.26 0.72
N ALA A 5 2.93 -4.15 0.21
CA ALA A 5 1.86 -4.14 -0.78
C ALA A 5 2.17 -4.95 -2.05
N ARG A 6 3.45 -5.06 -2.43
CA ARG A 6 3.86 -5.77 -3.64
C ARG A 6 3.68 -7.27 -3.53
N ALA A 7 3.66 -7.83 -2.29
CA ALA A 7 3.53 -9.27 -2.10
C ALA A 7 2.26 -9.83 -2.76
N ALA A 8 1.14 -9.11 -2.70
CA ALA A 8 -0.12 -9.53 -3.31
C ALA A 8 -0.09 -9.51 -4.86
N LEU A 9 0.82 -8.74 -5.46
CA LEU A 9 0.96 -8.56 -6.90
C LEU A 9 2.10 -9.41 -7.49
N GLN A 10 2.97 -9.95 -6.65
CA GLN A 10 4.10 -10.75 -7.11
C GLN A 10 3.66 -12.12 -7.61
N CYS A 11 4.36 -12.60 -8.64
CA CYS A 11 4.22 -13.98 -9.07
C CYS A 11 4.62 -14.93 -7.93
N HIS A 12 3.90 -16.05 -7.82
CA HIS A 12 4.08 -17.01 -6.73
C HIS A 12 5.48 -17.62 -6.70
N GLU A 13 6.06 -17.89 -7.87
CA GLU A 13 7.41 -18.40 -7.98
C GLU A 13 8.46 -17.36 -7.52
N PHE A 14 8.26 -16.08 -7.86
CA PHE A 14 9.10 -15.00 -7.36
C PHE A 14 9.06 -14.91 -5.83
N LEU A 15 7.88 -14.94 -5.22
CA LEU A 15 7.73 -14.95 -3.77
C LEU A 15 8.44 -16.16 -3.16
N HIS A 16 8.23 -17.37 -3.70
CA HIS A 16 8.87 -18.57 -3.20
C HIS A 16 10.39 -18.45 -3.25
N LYS A 17 10.95 -18.07 -4.40
CA LYS A 17 12.42 -17.90 -4.57
C LYS A 17 12.99 -16.83 -3.66
N SER A 18 12.25 -15.74 -3.43
CA SER A 18 12.68 -14.64 -2.56
C SER A 18 12.75 -15.04 -1.09
N PHE A 19 11.86 -15.93 -0.63
CA PHE A 19 11.78 -16.34 0.76
C PHE A 19 12.39 -17.72 1.06
N ALA A 20 12.83 -18.43 0.03
CA ALA A 20 13.61 -19.67 0.15
C ALA A 20 14.87 -19.64 -0.74
N PRO A 21 15.74 -18.63 -0.65
CA PRO A 21 16.86 -18.45 -1.58
C PRO A 21 17.85 -19.63 -1.56
N GLY A 22 18.01 -20.32 -0.43
CA GLY A 22 18.89 -21.50 -0.32
C GLY A 22 18.37 -22.74 -1.06
N CYS A 23 17.13 -22.74 -1.56
CA CYS A 23 16.54 -23.84 -2.31
C CYS A 23 16.67 -23.67 -3.85
N PHE A 24 17.26 -22.57 -4.33
CA PHE A 24 17.35 -22.24 -5.75
C PHE A 24 18.74 -21.73 -6.10
N ASP A 25 19.14 -21.98 -7.35
CA ASP A 25 20.30 -21.31 -7.93
C ASP A 25 19.92 -19.88 -8.30
N LEU A 26 20.46 -18.92 -7.55
CA LEU A 26 20.22 -17.49 -7.81
C LEU A 26 21.31 -16.87 -8.71
N SER A 27 22.26 -17.65 -9.20
CA SER A 27 23.34 -17.15 -10.08
C SER A 27 22.81 -16.60 -11.41
N GLU A 28 21.64 -17.10 -11.84
CA GLU A 28 20.96 -16.67 -13.07
C GLU A 28 20.08 -15.41 -12.85
N ARG A 29 19.98 -14.93 -11.63
CA ARG A 29 19.19 -13.73 -11.35
C ARG A 29 19.77 -12.54 -12.11
N ALA A 30 19.00 -11.98 -13.03
CA ALA A 30 19.41 -10.78 -13.75
C ALA A 30 19.61 -9.60 -12.78
N PRO A 31 20.71 -8.85 -12.91
CA PRO A 31 20.89 -7.63 -12.14
C PRO A 31 19.81 -6.61 -12.51
N GLU A 32 19.48 -5.74 -11.57
CA GLU A 32 18.55 -4.65 -11.85
C GLU A 32 19.05 -3.80 -13.04
N SER A 33 18.20 -3.64 -14.05
CA SER A 33 18.56 -2.90 -15.24
C SER A 33 18.80 -1.42 -14.94
N GLU A 34 19.63 -0.77 -15.76
CA GLU A 34 19.88 0.68 -15.64
C GLU A 34 18.58 1.49 -15.78
N MET A 35 17.69 1.06 -16.68
CA MET A 35 16.38 1.65 -16.85
C MET A 35 15.54 1.60 -15.55
N MET A 36 15.54 0.47 -14.83
CA MET A 36 14.81 0.34 -13.57
C MET A 36 15.38 1.23 -12.48
N ARG A 37 16.72 1.34 -12.42
CA ARG A 37 17.38 2.28 -11.47
C ARG A 37 17.03 3.72 -11.77
N GLU A 38 16.99 4.10 -13.04
CA GLU A 38 16.60 5.45 -13.45
C GLU A 38 15.13 5.74 -13.14
N LEU A 39 14.22 4.80 -13.39
CA LEU A 39 12.80 4.95 -13.03
C LEU A 39 12.61 5.14 -11.52
N LYS A 40 13.32 4.39 -10.69
CA LYS A 40 13.28 4.59 -9.22
C LYS A 40 13.78 5.99 -8.84
N ARG A 41 14.93 6.41 -9.40
CA ARG A 41 15.48 7.73 -9.15
C ARG A 41 14.53 8.86 -9.54
N GLN A 42 13.83 8.71 -10.67
CA GLN A 42 12.80 9.68 -11.10
C GLN A 42 11.60 9.68 -10.15
N GLY A 43 11.19 8.51 -9.65
CA GLY A 43 10.18 8.39 -8.62
C GLY A 43 10.54 9.16 -7.34
N ASP A 44 11.74 8.93 -6.81
CA ASP A 44 12.23 9.59 -5.59
C ASP A 44 12.29 11.13 -5.75
N ILE A 45 12.73 11.61 -6.93
CA ILE A 45 12.77 13.06 -7.22
C ILE A 45 11.34 13.63 -7.27
N HIS A 46 10.42 12.91 -7.91
CA HIS A 46 9.03 13.35 -8.01
C HIS A 46 8.35 13.39 -6.64
N GLU A 47 8.54 12.36 -5.81
CA GLU A 47 8.04 12.32 -4.42
C GLU A 47 8.57 13.51 -3.63
N ALA A 48 9.89 13.74 -3.65
CA ALA A 48 10.51 14.86 -2.94
C ALA A 48 9.92 16.20 -3.38
N ARG A 49 9.77 16.43 -4.70
CA ARG A 49 9.17 17.65 -5.25
C ARG A 49 7.71 17.83 -4.82
N THR A 50 6.94 16.75 -4.79
CA THR A 50 5.54 16.80 -4.35
C THR A 50 5.45 17.17 -2.87
N ILE A 51 6.30 16.57 -2.04
CA ILE A 51 6.40 16.90 -0.61
C ILE A 51 6.86 18.36 -0.40
N GLU A 52 7.86 18.83 -1.14
CA GLU A 52 8.30 20.23 -1.09
C GLU A 52 7.15 21.19 -1.45
N ASN A 53 6.38 20.90 -2.50
CA ASN A 53 5.21 21.69 -2.85
C ASN A 53 4.16 21.67 -1.74
N LEU A 54 3.88 20.49 -1.17
CA LEU A 54 2.94 20.32 -0.08
C LEU A 54 3.34 21.15 1.15
N MET A 55 4.63 21.19 1.50
CA MET A 55 5.14 21.96 2.62
C MET A 55 5.01 23.49 2.45
N THR A 56 4.72 23.98 1.24
CA THR A 56 4.41 25.41 1.00
C THR A 56 2.95 25.76 1.27
N LYS A 57 2.08 24.75 1.43
CA LYS A 57 0.64 24.98 1.64
C LYS A 57 0.39 25.30 3.14
N ASN A 58 -0.70 25.99 3.41
CA ASN A 58 -1.10 26.32 4.78
C ASN A 58 -1.87 25.14 5.42
N LEU A 59 -1.17 24.03 5.62
CA LEU A 59 -1.72 22.78 6.16
C LEU A 59 -0.96 22.38 7.42
N ASP A 60 -1.64 21.73 8.35
CA ASP A 60 -1.00 21.12 9.53
C ASP A 60 -0.42 19.76 9.14
N ILE A 61 0.90 19.71 8.99
CA ILE A 61 1.64 18.55 8.48
C ILE A 61 2.60 18.02 9.53
N LEU A 62 2.50 16.73 9.81
CA LEU A 62 3.45 16.01 10.65
C LEU A 62 4.34 15.14 9.76
N VAL A 63 5.65 15.30 9.86
CA VAL A 63 6.63 14.51 9.12
C VAL A 63 7.30 13.50 10.05
N ILE A 64 7.21 12.22 9.73
CA ILE A 64 7.98 11.16 10.39
C ILE A 64 9.42 11.25 9.86
N ASN A 65 10.37 11.46 10.76
CA ASN A 65 11.75 11.71 10.36
C ASN A 65 12.37 10.48 9.67
N LYS A 66 12.89 10.70 8.46
CA LYS A 66 13.53 9.63 7.66
C LYS A 66 14.81 9.09 8.31
N ASP A 67 15.49 9.85 9.16
CA ASP A 67 16.76 9.48 9.80
C ASP A 67 16.58 8.64 11.08
N GLN A 68 15.35 8.51 11.58
CA GLN A 68 15.03 7.64 12.71
C GLN A 68 15.23 6.16 12.35
N GLY A 69 15.53 5.32 13.35
CA GLY A 69 15.53 3.87 13.20
C GLY A 69 14.11 3.33 12.92
N GLU A 70 14.02 2.13 12.34
CA GLU A 70 12.71 1.53 11.97
C GLU A 70 11.73 1.50 13.15
N ILE A 71 12.14 0.99 14.30
CA ILE A 71 11.31 0.88 15.51
C ILE A 71 10.82 2.27 15.96
N GLU A 72 11.70 3.27 15.94
CA GLU A 72 11.34 4.62 16.35
C GLU A 72 10.31 5.25 15.39
N LYS A 73 10.46 5.03 14.08
CA LYS A 73 9.46 5.44 13.08
C LYS A 73 8.10 4.81 13.35
N GLU A 74 8.07 3.52 13.64
CA GLU A 74 6.85 2.77 13.93
C GLU A 74 6.16 3.32 15.19
N LEU A 75 6.90 3.58 16.27
CA LEU A 75 6.38 4.16 17.50
C LEU A 75 5.87 5.60 17.28
N THR A 76 6.65 6.42 16.57
CA THR A 76 6.23 7.79 16.23
C THR A 76 4.99 7.79 15.36
N THR A 77 4.89 6.84 14.40
CA THR A 77 3.69 6.66 13.57
C THR A 77 2.47 6.32 14.42
N ALA A 78 2.59 5.40 15.36
CA ALA A 78 1.49 5.02 16.25
C ALA A 78 0.96 6.21 17.06
N GLU A 79 1.86 6.98 17.67
CA GLU A 79 1.50 8.18 18.41
C GLU A 79 0.83 9.23 17.51
N ALA A 80 1.36 9.43 16.29
CA ALA A 80 0.81 10.37 15.33
C ALA A 80 -0.60 9.96 14.89
N LEU A 81 -0.82 8.68 14.60
CA LEU A 81 -2.12 8.15 14.15
C LEU A 81 -3.23 8.34 15.19
N ILE A 82 -2.90 8.29 16.48
CA ILE A 82 -3.89 8.33 17.57
C ILE A 82 -4.04 9.75 18.13
N ASN A 83 -2.94 10.46 18.33
CA ASN A 83 -2.92 11.67 19.16
C ASN A 83 -2.67 12.96 18.37
N SER A 84 -2.26 12.88 17.08
CA SER A 84 -1.99 14.07 16.29
C SER A 84 -3.27 14.78 15.86
N THR A 85 -3.21 16.12 15.86
CA THR A 85 -4.21 16.99 15.23
C THR A 85 -3.90 17.27 13.77
N ALA A 86 -2.74 16.83 13.26
CA ALA A 86 -2.30 17.09 11.90
C ALA A 86 -3.34 16.64 10.86
N GLN A 87 -3.43 17.40 9.78
CA GLN A 87 -4.25 17.09 8.63
C GLN A 87 -3.57 16.03 7.74
N ILE A 88 -2.23 16.02 7.75
CA ILE A 88 -1.42 15.11 6.92
C ILE A 88 -0.27 14.55 7.75
N ILE A 89 -0.03 13.25 7.63
CA ILE A 89 1.18 12.59 8.11
C ILE A 89 1.98 12.13 6.89
N ILE A 90 3.28 12.48 6.85
CA ILE A 90 4.21 12.10 5.78
C ILE A 90 5.15 11.02 6.29
N GLY A 91 5.38 9.98 5.49
CA GLY A 91 6.38 8.94 5.76
C GLY A 91 6.00 7.99 6.88
N ALA A 92 4.71 7.74 7.06
CA ALA A 92 4.20 6.78 8.05
C ALA A 92 4.74 5.36 7.81
N TRP A 93 5.00 4.65 8.91
CA TRP A 93 5.47 3.27 8.89
C TRP A 93 4.65 2.43 9.86
N ILE A 94 3.78 1.57 9.31
CA ILE A 94 2.86 0.74 10.08
C ILE A 94 3.32 -0.72 9.96
N SER A 95 3.59 -1.34 11.10
CA SER A 95 3.93 -2.77 11.24
C SER A 95 3.50 -3.28 12.61
N SER A 96 3.90 -4.49 12.98
CA SER A 96 3.57 -5.10 14.28
C SER A 96 3.93 -4.22 15.49
N VAL A 97 5.06 -3.51 15.47
CA VAL A 97 5.45 -2.61 16.57
C VAL A 97 4.49 -1.41 16.66
N CYS A 98 4.12 -0.83 15.50
CA CYS A 98 3.11 0.22 15.45
C CYS A 98 1.74 -0.28 15.94
N GLU A 99 1.33 -1.49 15.51
CA GLU A 99 0.08 -2.13 15.94
C GLU A 99 0.02 -2.33 17.44
N GLU A 100 1.09 -2.89 18.04
CA GLU A 100 1.20 -3.11 19.50
C GLU A 100 1.10 -1.79 20.26
N LYS A 101 1.77 -0.73 19.77
CA LYS A 101 1.70 0.60 20.38
C LYS A 101 0.31 1.22 20.26
N ILE A 102 -0.37 1.05 19.13
CA ILE A 102 -1.78 1.49 18.96
C ILE A 102 -2.70 0.75 19.92
N ALA A 103 -2.52 -0.56 20.10
CA ALA A 103 -3.28 -1.35 21.06
C ALA A 103 -3.10 -0.81 22.50
N GLU A 104 -1.86 -0.51 22.89
CA GLU A 104 -1.54 0.12 24.17
C GLU A 104 -2.26 1.48 24.34
N LEU A 105 -2.15 2.37 23.35
CA LEU A 105 -2.71 3.73 23.39
C LEU A 105 -4.24 3.74 23.40
N THR A 106 -4.87 2.74 22.78
CA THR A 106 -6.34 2.69 22.64
C THR A 106 -7.01 1.78 23.68
N GLY A 107 -6.25 0.92 24.34
CA GLY A 107 -6.77 -0.14 25.22
C GLY A 107 -7.56 -1.22 24.46
N ARG A 108 -7.37 -1.37 23.15
CA ARG A 108 -8.07 -2.34 22.31
C ARG A 108 -7.14 -3.48 21.93
N GLU A 109 -7.67 -4.70 21.89
CA GLU A 109 -7.01 -5.76 21.16
C GLU A 109 -7.09 -5.42 19.65
N THR A 110 -5.95 -5.21 19.03
CA THR A 110 -5.89 -5.08 17.57
C THR A 110 -5.88 -6.47 16.95
N ALA A 111 -6.61 -6.64 15.86
CA ALA A 111 -6.48 -7.83 15.01
C ALA A 111 -5.14 -7.72 14.27
N SER A 112 -4.05 -7.97 15.02
CA SER A 112 -2.69 -7.84 14.48
C SER A 112 -2.47 -8.78 13.30
N ASP A 113 -1.90 -8.24 12.23
CA ASP A 113 -1.31 -9.02 11.14
C ASP A 113 0.21 -8.81 11.15
N PRO A 114 0.95 -9.56 12.00
CA PRO A 114 2.37 -9.32 12.25
C PRO A 114 3.24 -9.46 10.99
N ASP A 115 2.67 -9.99 9.93
CA ASP A 115 3.34 -10.16 8.67
C ASP A 115 3.18 -8.97 7.72
N ARG A 116 2.24 -8.07 7.99
CA ARG A 116 1.97 -6.90 7.15
C ARG A 116 2.86 -5.72 7.51
N VAL A 117 3.35 -5.02 6.48
CA VAL A 117 4.00 -3.72 6.65
C VAL A 117 3.47 -2.74 5.61
N SER A 118 3.08 -1.55 6.04
CA SER A 118 2.56 -0.48 5.18
C SER A 118 3.40 0.78 5.33
N ARG A 119 3.69 1.41 4.19
CA ARG A 119 4.48 2.64 4.10
C ARG A 119 3.83 3.58 3.09
N PRO A 120 2.66 4.12 3.41
CA PRO A 120 2.03 5.13 2.56
C PRO A 120 2.90 6.39 2.53
N ASP A 121 2.98 7.04 1.39
CA ASP A 121 3.70 8.31 1.26
C ASP A 121 3.05 9.37 2.13
N LEU A 122 1.71 9.42 2.13
CA LEU A 122 0.90 10.32 2.94
C LEU A 122 -0.26 9.57 3.60
N LEU A 123 -0.66 10.06 4.76
CA LEU A 123 -1.95 9.76 5.38
C LEU A 123 -2.70 11.07 5.54
N ILE A 124 -3.90 11.17 4.98
CA ILE A 124 -4.75 12.36 5.10
C ILE A 124 -5.85 12.08 6.11
N ARG A 125 -6.02 12.99 7.08
CA ARG A 125 -7.09 12.91 8.07
C ARG A 125 -8.42 13.22 7.43
N VAL A 126 -9.34 12.26 7.46
CA VAL A 126 -10.67 12.40 6.85
C VAL A 126 -11.77 12.72 7.88
N GLY A 127 -11.44 12.75 9.16
CA GLY A 127 -12.37 13.06 10.24
C GLY A 127 -12.09 12.27 11.50
N GLU A 128 -13.14 12.08 12.30
CA GLU A 128 -13.12 11.28 13.51
C GLU A 128 -14.23 10.22 13.45
N GLY A 129 -13.92 9.04 13.96
CA GLY A 129 -14.91 7.99 14.12
C GLY A 129 -15.84 8.26 15.32
N ALA A 130 -16.88 7.46 15.45
CA ALA A 130 -17.80 7.52 16.57
C ALA A 130 -17.11 7.28 17.94
N ASP A 131 -15.91 6.73 17.93
CA ASP A 131 -15.05 6.50 19.09
C ASP A 131 -14.15 7.71 19.44
N GLY A 132 -14.30 8.83 18.72
CA GLY A 132 -13.49 10.04 18.88
C GLY A 132 -12.04 9.89 18.42
N LYS A 133 -11.71 8.83 17.69
CA LYS A 133 -10.36 8.62 17.15
C LYS A 133 -10.27 9.13 15.72
N PRO A 134 -9.08 9.62 15.29
CA PRO A 134 -8.86 10.03 13.92
C PRO A 134 -9.14 8.90 12.93
N ARG A 135 -9.62 9.27 11.74
CA ARG A 135 -9.74 8.38 10.59
C ARG A 135 -8.84 8.90 9.48
N TRP A 136 -8.10 7.99 8.90
CA TRP A 136 -7.06 8.27 7.93
C TRP A 136 -7.35 7.59 6.59
N ALA A 137 -7.05 8.27 5.50
CA ALA A 137 -7.04 7.72 4.16
C ALA A 137 -5.60 7.71 3.62
N PRO A 138 -5.11 6.58 3.09
CA PRO A 138 -3.79 6.50 2.50
C PRO A 138 -3.76 7.18 1.14
N VAL A 139 -2.66 7.88 0.86
CA VAL A 139 -2.39 8.53 -0.42
C VAL A 139 -0.97 8.20 -0.85
N ASP A 140 -0.81 7.90 -2.12
CA ASP A 140 0.48 7.54 -2.72
C ASP A 140 0.88 8.55 -3.80
N ILE A 141 2.18 8.80 -3.95
CA ILE A 141 2.72 9.75 -4.91
C ILE A 141 3.33 8.97 -6.07
N LYS A 142 2.89 9.26 -7.30
CA LYS A 142 3.29 8.52 -8.50
C LYS A 142 3.89 9.45 -9.56
N SER A 143 5.07 9.09 -10.07
CA SER A 143 5.75 9.83 -11.14
C SER A 143 5.15 9.61 -12.54
N HIS A 144 4.13 8.77 -12.65
CA HIS A 144 3.34 8.55 -13.87
C HIS A 144 1.94 9.15 -13.74
N ASP A 145 1.15 9.08 -14.80
CA ASP A 145 -0.26 9.40 -14.73
C ASP A 145 -1.02 8.19 -14.16
N PRO A 146 -1.59 8.29 -12.96
CA PRO A 146 -2.24 7.15 -12.30
C PRO A 146 -3.67 6.91 -12.79
N ILE A 147 -4.17 7.74 -13.71
CA ILE A 147 -5.56 7.76 -14.17
C ILE A 147 -5.67 7.15 -15.56
N ASN A 148 -6.53 6.13 -15.67
CA ASN A 148 -6.87 5.51 -16.95
C ASN A 148 -8.29 5.93 -17.37
N GLU A 149 -8.40 6.85 -18.31
CA GLU A 149 -9.66 7.42 -18.81
C GLU A 149 -10.51 6.44 -19.64
N ASN A 150 -9.94 5.32 -20.09
CA ASN A 150 -10.63 4.32 -20.92
C ASN A 150 -11.45 3.32 -20.11
N LYS A 151 -11.66 3.54 -18.82
CA LYS A 151 -12.36 2.62 -17.91
C LYS A 151 -13.46 3.33 -17.14
N SER A 152 -14.57 2.62 -16.92
CA SER A 152 -15.74 3.14 -16.22
C SER A 152 -15.67 2.86 -14.73
N SER A 153 -14.97 3.70 -14.00
CA SER A 153 -15.06 3.83 -12.54
C SER A 153 -15.30 5.29 -12.22
N LYS A 154 -15.61 5.60 -10.98
CA LYS A 154 -15.69 6.98 -10.51
C LYS A 154 -14.43 7.34 -9.76
N LEU A 155 -13.83 8.46 -10.11
CA LEU A 155 -12.81 9.13 -9.31
C LEU A 155 -13.34 10.48 -8.85
N TYR A 156 -12.89 10.90 -7.69
CA TYR A 156 -13.24 12.18 -7.10
C TYR A 156 -11.97 13.02 -7.01
N LEU A 157 -11.99 14.22 -7.54
CA LEU A 157 -10.81 15.07 -7.55
C LEU A 157 -10.85 16.07 -6.40
N ALA A 158 -9.72 16.25 -5.76
CA ALA A 158 -9.50 17.28 -4.74
C ALA A 158 -8.18 18.00 -4.99
N THR A 159 -8.02 19.17 -4.40
CA THR A 159 -6.77 19.93 -4.39
C THR A 159 -6.25 20.07 -2.97
N TRP A 160 -5.06 20.62 -2.80
CA TRP A 160 -4.49 20.89 -1.48
C TRP A 160 -5.34 21.82 -0.61
N ASP A 161 -6.18 22.65 -1.20
CA ASP A 161 -7.07 23.55 -0.45
C ASP A 161 -8.28 22.82 0.14
N SER A 162 -8.74 21.75 -0.51
CA SER A 162 -9.90 20.97 -0.06
C SER A 162 -9.51 19.66 0.63
N LEU A 163 -8.34 19.08 0.30
CA LEU A 163 -7.81 17.77 0.73
C LEU A 163 -8.74 16.60 0.41
N LEU A 164 -10.01 16.70 0.74
CA LEU A 164 -11.01 15.64 0.61
C LEU A 164 -11.86 15.85 -0.62
N PRO A 165 -12.42 14.78 -1.20
CA PRO A 165 -13.28 14.88 -2.35
C PRO A 165 -14.54 15.67 -1.98
N THR A 166 -14.84 16.71 -2.77
CA THR A 166 -16.08 17.47 -2.67
C THR A 166 -17.13 16.88 -3.59
N GLU A 167 -18.40 16.91 -3.18
CA GLU A 167 -19.51 16.48 -4.03
C GLU A 167 -19.50 17.26 -5.36
N GLY A 168 -19.69 16.55 -6.48
CA GLY A 168 -19.81 17.14 -7.81
C GLY A 168 -18.50 17.26 -8.59
N VAL A 169 -17.35 16.89 -8.04
CA VAL A 169 -16.08 16.81 -8.77
C VAL A 169 -15.76 15.35 -9.08
N GLU A 170 -16.65 14.71 -9.85
CA GLU A 170 -16.49 13.32 -10.28
C GLU A 170 -15.97 13.28 -11.73
N THR A 171 -15.06 12.35 -12.00
CA THR A 171 -14.65 12.00 -13.36
C THR A 171 -14.82 10.50 -13.59
N ILE A 172 -15.10 10.11 -14.84
CA ILE A 172 -15.21 8.70 -15.22
C ILE A 172 -13.82 8.24 -15.64
N ALA A 173 -13.12 7.63 -14.71
CA ALA A 173 -11.78 7.11 -14.92
C ALA A 173 -11.47 6.02 -13.87
N ARG A 174 -10.35 5.32 -13.99
CA ARG A 174 -9.92 4.31 -13.04
C ARG A 174 -8.46 4.53 -12.67
N LEU A 175 -8.11 4.26 -11.41
CA LEU A 175 -6.71 4.17 -11.01
C LEU A 175 -6.02 3.00 -11.73
N ASP A 176 -4.71 3.13 -11.93
CA ASP A 176 -3.87 2.00 -12.32
C ASP A 176 -4.07 0.84 -11.31
N LEU A 177 -4.01 -0.40 -11.81
CA LEU A 177 -4.33 -1.57 -10.98
C LEU A 177 -3.30 -1.82 -9.88
N ASP A 178 -2.03 -1.58 -10.19
CA ASP A 178 -0.95 -1.78 -9.22
C ASP A 178 -1.03 -0.73 -8.12
N ASP A 179 -1.36 0.52 -8.48
CA ASP A 179 -1.57 1.60 -7.53
C ASP A 179 -2.81 1.33 -6.65
N ALA A 180 -3.91 0.89 -7.26
CA ALA A 180 -5.12 0.54 -6.52
C ALA A 180 -4.89 -0.62 -5.53
N ALA A 181 -4.11 -1.63 -5.92
CA ALA A 181 -3.77 -2.74 -5.04
C ALA A 181 -2.83 -2.33 -3.90
N GLN A 182 -1.88 -1.44 -4.17
CA GLN A 182 -1.00 -0.87 -3.15
C GLN A 182 -1.79 -0.06 -2.12
N LEU A 183 -2.70 0.79 -2.58
CA LEU A 183 -3.57 1.58 -1.72
C LEU A 183 -4.56 0.71 -0.92
N ALA A 184 -5.09 -0.37 -1.53
CA ALA A 184 -5.91 -1.34 -0.82
C ALA A 184 -5.14 -2.01 0.32
N HIS A 185 -3.84 -2.30 0.14
CA HIS A 185 -2.98 -2.80 1.20
C HIS A 185 -2.92 -1.84 2.41
N TYR A 186 -2.65 -0.56 2.15
CA TYR A 186 -2.55 0.45 3.19
C TYR A 186 -3.88 0.68 3.89
N TYR A 187 -4.96 0.78 3.11
CA TYR A 187 -6.30 0.95 3.66
C TYR A 187 -6.72 -0.22 4.54
N GLU A 188 -6.53 -1.46 4.09
CA GLU A 188 -6.89 -2.65 4.86
C GLU A 188 -6.06 -2.79 6.14
N HIS A 189 -4.82 -2.30 6.14
CA HIS A 189 -4.02 -2.23 7.36
C HIS A 189 -4.61 -1.23 8.36
N LEU A 190 -4.91 -0.02 7.91
CA LEU A 190 -5.60 0.99 8.74
C LEU A 190 -6.96 0.51 9.23
N ARG A 191 -7.72 -0.22 8.39
CA ARG A 191 -9.03 -0.79 8.74
C ARG A 191 -8.90 -1.83 9.87
N THR A 192 -7.89 -2.68 9.80
CA THR A 192 -7.58 -3.65 10.87
C THR A 192 -7.30 -2.97 12.21
N LEU A 193 -6.69 -1.78 12.18
CA LEU A 193 -6.42 -0.94 13.34
C LEU A 193 -7.64 -0.11 13.80
N GLY A 194 -8.74 -0.13 13.04
CA GLY A 194 -9.90 0.71 13.31
C GLY A 194 -9.66 2.20 13.02
N LEU A 195 -8.70 2.52 12.17
CA LEU A 195 -8.28 3.89 11.84
C LEU A 195 -8.57 4.29 10.38
N ALA A 196 -9.12 3.39 9.57
CA ALA A 196 -9.53 3.72 8.19
C ALA A 196 -10.84 4.50 8.17
N THR A 197 -11.09 5.22 7.06
CA THR A 197 -12.41 5.80 6.77
C THR A 197 -13.44 4.70 6.45
N ASP A 198 -14.68 4.88 6.85
CA ASP A 198 -15.76 3.91 6.57
C ASP A 198 -16.12 3.88 5.07
N GLU A 199 -15.92 4.99 4.34
CA GLU A 199 -16.23 5.08 2.91
C GLU A 199 -15.22 4.37 2.01
N GLY A 200 -14.08 3.96 2.53
CA GLY A 200 -13.06 3.25 1.75
C GLY A 200 -12.29 4.13 0.77
N PHE A 201 -12.14 5.41 1.06
CA PHE A 201 -11.36 6.33 0.23
C PHE A 201 -9.87 6.05 0.30
N VAL A 202 -9.25 6.06 -0.88
CA VAL A 202 -7.80 6.01 -1.09
C VAL A 202 -7.43 7.02 -2.17
N GLY A 203 -6.25 7.62 -2.10
CA GLY A 203 -5.86 8.70 -2.99
C GLY A 203 -4.55 8.47 -3.73
N VAL A 204 -4.42 9.07 -4.91
CA VAL A 204 -3.16 9.13 -5.66
C VAL A 204 -2.89 10.56 -6.10
N ILE A 205 -1.62 10.98 -6.01
CA ILE A 205 -1.11 12.21 -6.59
C ILE A 205 -0.23 11.84 -7.76
N GLY A 206 -0.59 12.33 -8.94
CA GLY A 206 0.14 12.08 -10.17
C GLY A 206 1.18 13.16 -10.49
N ARG A 207 1.52 13.26 -11.78
CA ARG A 207 2.53 14.19 -12.29
C ARG A 207 2.22 15.66 -12.07
N ASP A 208 0.95 16.02 -11.95
CA ASP A 208 0.53 17.42 -11.77
C ASP A 208 0.85 17.98 -10.38
N ILE A 209 1.12 17.11 -9.38
CA ILE A 209 1.42 17.43 -7.98
C ILE A 209 0.43 18.33 -7.24
N GLU A 210 -0.65 18.75 -7.90
CA GLU A 210 -1.65 19.69 -7.36
C GLU A 210 -3.00 19.01 -7.09
N THR A 211 -3.25 17.88 -7.76
CA THR A 211 -4.53 17.16 -7.69
C THR A 211 -4.39 15.83 -6.97
N ILE A 212 -5.29 15.57 -6.05
CA ILE A 212 -5.46 14.26 -5.43
C ILE A 212 -6.62 13.56 -6.14
N ALA A 213 -6.34 12.46 -6.81
CA ALA A 213 -7.36 11.59 -7.40
C ALA A 213 -7.81 10.56 -6.36
N TRP A 214 -9.00 10.73 -5.82
CA TRP A 214 -9.59 9.83 -4.85
C TRP A 214 -10.41 8.73 -5.51
N ALA A 215 -10.27 7.50 -5.05
CA ALA A 215 -11.11 6.36 -5.42
C ALA A 215 -11.76 5.75 -4.18
N LYS A 216 -12.94 5.15 -4.35
CA LYS A 216 -13.52 4.25 -3.36
C LYS A 216 -13.16 2.81 -3.72
N LEU A 217 -12.58 2.08 -2.79
CA LEU A 217 -12.19 0.68 -3.03
C LEU A 217 -13.39 -0.20 -3.39
N SER A 218 -14.56 0.05 -2.81
CA SER A 218 -15.81 -0.65 -3.12
C SER A 218 -16.34 -0.39 -4.55
N GLU A 219 -15.87 0.67 -5.20
CA GLU A 219 -16.23 1.03 -6.59
C GLU A 219 -15.10 0.73 -7.58
N THR A 220 -13.97 0.19 -7.11
CA THR A 220 -12.77 -0.07 -7.89
C THR A 220 -12.56 -1.58 -8.02
N ALA A 221 -12.57 -2.10 -9.25
CA ALA A 221 -12.26 -3.51 -9.51
C ALA A 221 -10.79 -3.69 -9.84
N LEU A 222 -10.07 -4.56 -9.13
CA LEU A 222 -8.70 -4.92 -9.47
C LEU A 222 -8.60 -5.88 -10.66
N GLY A 223 -9.72 -6.49 -11.08
CA GLY A 223 -9.73 -7.44 -12.19
C GLY A 223 -8.94 -8.73 -11.91
N LEU A 224 -8.69 -9.03 -10.66
CA LEU A 224 -7.85 -10.15 -10.20
C LEU A 224 -8.63 -11.48 -10.10
N GLY A 225 -9.63 -11.69 -10.95
CA GLY A 225 -10.42 -12.93 -10.97
C GLY A 225 -11.65 -12.92 -10.07
N GLY A 226 -11.88 -11.83 -9.33
CA GLY A 226 -13.09 -11.63 -8.53
C GLY A 226 -14.27 -11.14 -9.36
N LYS A 227 -15.47 -11.39 -8.88
CA LYS A 227 -16.68 -10.77 -9.44
C LYS A 227 -16.70 -9.32 -8.98
N ALA A 228 -16.54 -8.45 -9.93
CA ALA A 228 -16.75 -7.01 -9.91
C ALA A 228 -16.85 -6.30 -8.54
N GLY A 229 -15.91 -5.44 -8.22
CA GLY A 229 -16.27 -4.18 -7.60
C GLY A 229 -15.70 -3.87 -6.25
N ASP A 230 -14.89 -4.71 -5.58
CA ASP A 230 -14.27 -4.35 -4.32
C ASP A 230 -12.77 -4.69 -4.33
N ALA A 231 -11.96 -3.66 -4.54
CA ALA A 231 -10.50 -3.79 -4.58
C ALA A 231 -9.92 -4.26 -3.24
N GLY A 232 -10.55 -3.90 -2.12
CA GLY A 232 -10.14 -4.35 -0.80
C GLY A 232 -10.30 -5.86 -0.64
N VAL A 233 -11.44 -6.40 -1.05
CA VAL A 233 -11.72 -7.84 -1.00
C VAL A 233 -10.79 -8.62 -1.93
N ASP A 234 -10.64 -8.16 -3.17
CA ASP A 234 -9.74 -8.78 -4.14
C ASP A 234 -8.29 -8.78 -3.64
N TYR A 235 -7.85 -7.66 -3.07
CA TYR A 235 -6.53 -7.51 -2.47
C TYR A 235 -6.33 -8.48 -1.31
N LEU A 236 -7.27 -8.54 -0.35
CA LEU A 236 -7.15 -9.42 0.82
C LEU A 236 -7.01 -10.89 0.43
N PHE A 237 -7.78 -11.32 -0.57
CA PHE A 237 -7.65 -12.67 -1.12
C PHE A 237 -6.23 -12.94 -1.65
N LYS A 238 -5.69 -12.03 -2.46
CA LYS A 238 -4.34 -12.17 -3.03
C LYS A 238 -3.25 -12.11 -1.96
N PHE A 239 -3.39 -11.24 -0.99
CA PHE A 239 -2.44 -11.13 0.11
C PHE A 239 -2.41 -12.39 0.99
N ASP A 240 -3.57 -12.99 1.24
CA ASP A 240 -3.68 -14.25 1.98
C ASP A 240 -3.02 -15.42 1.23
N VAL A 241 -3.16 -15.45 -0.09
CA VAL A 241 -2.43 -16.39 -0.95
C VAL A 241 -0.92 -16.15 -0.86
N ALA A 242 -0.46 -14.92 -0.96
CA ALA A 242 0.96 -14.56 -0.84
C ALA A 242 1.54 -15.02 0.52
N LYS A 243 0.82 -14.79 1.63
CA LYS A 243 1.21 -15.26 2.96
C LYS A 243 1.40 -16.79 3.02
N LYS A 244 0.47 -17.55 2.44
CA LYS A 244 0.58 -19.02 2.39
C LYS A 244 1.81 -19.48 1.59
N ILE A 245 2.10 -18.84 0.46
CA ILE A 245 3.28 -19.14 -0.35
C ILE A 245 4.57 -18.85 0.40
N VAL A 246 4.63 -17.69 1.05
CA VAL A 246 5.82 -17.29 1.81
C VAL A 246 6.04 -18.19 3.03
N ALA A 247 4.98 -18.58 3.74
CA ALA A 247 5.07 -19.54 4.82
C ALA A 247 5.62 -20.91 4.35
N ALA A 248 5.14 -21.40 3.21
CA ALA A 248 5.63 -22.64 2.61
C ALA A 248 7.10 -22.50 2.15
N ALA A 249 7.47 -21.36 1.57
CA ALA A 249 8.85 -21.08 1.18
C ALA A 249 9.80 -21.08 2.38
N GLN A 250 9.42 -20.42 3.47
CA GLN A 250 10.21 -20.40 4.70
C GLN A 250 10.33 -21.78 5.37
N ALA A 251 9.28 -22.59 5.32
CA ALA A 251 9.34 -23.98 5.78
C ALA A 251 10.35 -24.77 4.95
N ARG A 252 10.32 -24.64 3.63
CA ARG A 252 11.27 -25.28 2.71
C ARG A 252 12.70 -24.78 2.88
N GLN A 253 12.90 -23.50 3.18
CA GLN A 253 14.22 -22.94 3.48
C GLN A 253 14.86 -23.63 4.72
N LYS A 254 14.03 -24.02 5.70
CA LYS A 254 14.47 -24.76 6.89
C LYS A 254 14.64 -26.27 6.62
N ASP A 255 13.79 -26.83 5.78
CA ASP A 255 13.80 -28.24 5.37
C ASP A 255 13.64 -28.36 3.85
N PRO A 256 14.75 -28.44 3.09
CA PRO A 256 14.73 -28.53 1.62
C PRO A 256 14.05 -29.81 1.07
N SER A 257 13.78 -30.82 1.91
CA SER A 257 13.07 -32.03 1.48
C SER A 257 11.56 -31.79 1.28
N LEU A 258 11.02 -30.71 1.82
CA LEU A 258 9.62 -30.35 1.63
C LEU A 258 9.35 -29.98 0.16
N PRO A 259 8.17 -30.38 -0.37
CA PRO A 259 7.81 -30.03 -1.73
C PRO A 259 7.69 -28.49 -1.89
N PRO A 260 7.93 -27.96 -3.09
CA PRO A 260 7.56 -26.57 -3.38
C PRO A 260 6.07 -26.38 -3.09
N ALA A 261 5.69 -25.19 -2.67
CA ALA A 261 4.27 -24.86 -2.48
C ALA A 261 3.50 -25.24 -3.75
N ALA A 262 2.37 -25.93 -3.58
CA ALA A 262 1.55 -26.34 -4.72
C ALA A 262 0.91 -25.07 -5.35
N TYR A 263 1.54 -24.53 -6.37
CA TYR A 263 1.04 -23.37 -7.11
C TYR A 263 -0.18 -23.71 -7.98
N SER A 264 -0.39 -24.99 -8.30
CA SER A 264 -1.38 -25.47 -9.25
C SER A 264 -2.83 -25.09 -8.94
N ALA A 265 -3.17 -24.85 -7.69
CA ALA A 265 -4.51 -24.37 -7.32
C ALA A 265 -4.68 -22.85 -7.50
N LEU A 266 -3.60 -22.12 -7.81
CA LEU A 266 -3.53 -20.67 -7.81
C LEU A 266 -3.12 -20.12 -9.18
N GLU A 267 -2.85 -21.00 -10.15
CA GLU A 267 -2.29 -20.68 -11.47
C GLU A 267 -3.24 -20.00 -12.46
N SER A 268 -4.47 -19.70 -12.07
CA SER A 268 -5.38 -19.03 -13.02
C SER A 268 -4.92 -17.61 -13.42
N ASP A 269 -3.85 -17.09 -12.82
CA ASP A 269 -3.39 -15.72 -12.99
C ASP A 269 -1.99 -15.57 -13.63
N ALA A 270 -1.65 -16.42 -14.58
CA ALA A 270 -0.47 -16.25 -15.46
C ALA A 270 -0.46 -14.91 -16.26
N LYS A 271 -1.33 -13.97 -15.93
CA LYS A 271 -1.41 -12.64 -16.55
C LYS A 271 -0.40 -11.63 -16.02
N PHE A 272 0.21 -11.88 -14.89
CA PHE A 272 1.27 -11.01 -14.36
C PHE A 272 2.61 -11.47 -14.94
N GLY A 273 2.88 -10.95 -16.10
CA GLY A 273 4.10 -10.88 -16.87
C GLY A 273 5.32 -11.63 -16.34
N CYS A 274 5.45 -12.94 -16.63
CA CYS A 274 6.76 -13.62 -16.55
C CYS A 274 7.84 -12.91 -17.37
N GLY A 275 7.49 -12.00 -18.28
CA GLY A 275 8.42 -11.22 -19.10
C GLY A 275 9.26 -10.18 -18.34
N ALA A 276 8.88 -9.84 -17.10
CA ALA A 276 9.64 -8.93 -16.24
C ALA A 276 10.28 -9.65 -15.04
N CYS A 277 10.19 -10.99 -15.01
CA CYS A 277 10.76 -11.77 -13.92
C CYS A 277 12.28 -11.72 -13.98
N THR A 278 12.91 -11.37 -12.88
CA THR A 278 14.37 -11.36 -12.71
C THR A 278 14.95 -12.71 -12.27
N PHE A 279 14.14 -13.76 -12.25
CA PHE A 279 14.54 -15.13 -11.96
C PHE A 279 14.41 -16.02 -13.17
#